data_7445f545ca24932ceae91125e5c591c2
#
_entry.id   7445f545ca24932ceae91125e5c591c2
#
_cell.length_a   1.000
_cell.length_b   1.000
_cell.length_c   1.000
_cell.angle_alpha   90.00
_cell.angle_beta   90.00
_cell.angle_gamma   90.00
#
_symmetry.space_group_name_H-M   'P 1'
#
loop_
_entity.id
_entity.type
_entity.pdbx_description
1 polymer ?
#
loop_
_entity_poly.entity_id
_entity_poly.type
_entity_poly.pdbx_seq_one_letter_code
_entity_poly.pdbx_strand_id
1 'polypeptide(L)'
;MSIIQRYLLTMVLAMLFIPGLTALLLGHLEKKRMEQEIDHRIELVARFAGATREYVAKNLRPALDQVAREFILEGKSSSYVTNGIFGYFNRHFPDYRYRQPALAPLNPTHLASPFERDLIKRFQENSALTVIKGYQKVDGRIYYYSAFPVVMEQKCLPCHGNPVDAPAALLNSYGTDSGFHWPVGKVISATVIQVPIDDEIAAMHARYYVLGGCALLLLSFFLGLHQFLFHRSFIRRLSLMTAIMDRQGGEGSVVERLPDEGADELGLLARSCNRTIQQLREANLELERKARRVAASEGSDVEFS
;
A
#
# COMPACT_ATOMS: atom_id res chain seq x y z
N MET A 1 -11.90 -6.44 36.81
CA MET A 1 -12.58 -5.86 35.64
C MET A 1 -13.91 -6.58 35.41
N SER A 2 -15.00 -5.82 35.32
CA SER A 2 -16.31 -6.39 35.01
C SER A 2 -16.33 -6.96 33.57
N ILE A 3 -17.29 -7.84 33.27
CA ILE A 3 -17.47 -8.40 31.90
C ILE A 3 -17.63 -7.27 30.89
N ILE A 4 -18.36 -6.21 31.27
CA ILE A 4 -18.56 -5.02 30.41
C ILE A 4 -17.24 -4.29 30.14
N GLN A 5 -16.37 -4.14 31.12
CA GLN A 5 -15.06 -3.49 30.92
C GLN A 5 -14.14 -4.31 30.00
N ARG A 6 -14.13 -5.64 30.13
CA ARG A 6 -13.36 -6.52 29.22
C ARG A 6 -13.89 -6.44 27.80
N TYR A 7 -15.20 -6.45 27.62
CA TYR A 7 -15.84 -6.30 26.33
C TYR A 7 -15.53 -4.95 25.68
N LEU A 8 -15.67 -3.84 26.41
CA LEU A 8 -15.32 -2.51 25.93
C LEU A 8 -13.83 -2.41 25.55
N LEU A 9 -12.94 -2.99 26.33
CA LEU A 9 -11.51 -3.01 26.02
C LEU A 9 -11.20 -3.75 24.73
N THR A 10 -11.80 -4.94 24.53
CA THR A 10 -11.61 -5.70 23.28
C THR A 10 -12.16 -4.97 22.06
N MET A 11 -13.28 -4.26 22.22
CA MET A 11 -13.85 -3.42 21.15
C MET A 11 -12.94 -2.24 20.79
N VAL A 12 -12.40 -1.54 21.79
CA VAL A 12 -11.46 -0.43 21.57
C VAL A 12 -10.18 -0.94 20.90
N LEU A 13 -9.64 -2.07 21.33
CA LEU A 13 -8.46 -2.67 20.71
C LEU A 13 -8.74 -3.06 19.24
N ALA A 14 -9.88 -3.68 18.97
CA ALA A 14 -10.27 -4.03 17.61
C ALA A 14 -10.45 -2.78 16.73
N MET A 15 -11.04 -1.71 17.28
CA MET A 15 -11.24 -0.43 16.59
C MET A 15 -9.93 0.28 16.22
N LEU A 16 -8.87 0.08 17.00
CA LEU A 16 -7.55 0.63 16.71
C LEU A 16 -6.72 -0.27 15.78
N PHE A 17 -6.75 -1.56 16.01
CA PHE A 17 -5.87 -2.51 15.33
C PHE A 17 -6.32 -2.82 13.89
N ILE A 18 -7.62 -3.03 13.67
CA ILE A 18 -8.13 -3.39 12.34
C ILE A 18 -7.93 -2.27 11.32
N PRO A 19 -8.31 -0.99 11.59
CA PRO A 19 -8.05 0.09 10.65
C PRO A 19 -6.57 0.35 10.43
N GLY A 20 -5.74 0.24 11.47
CA GLY A 20 -4.29 0.40 11.35
C GLY A 20 -3.69 -0.63 10.40
N LEU A 21 -4.03 -1.90 10.55
CA LEU A 21 -3.58 -2.98 9.67
C LEU A 21 -4.11 -2.80 8.24
N THR A 22 -5.39 -2.43 8.10
CA THR A 22 -6.01 -2.17 6.80
C THR A 22 -5.32 -1.00 6.09
N ALA A 23 -5.02 0.08 6.82
CA ALA A 23 -4.32 1.24 6.30
C ALA A 23 -2.92 0.89 5.78
N LEU A 24 -2.15 0.11 6.54
CA LEU A 24 -0.83 -0.36 6.12
C LEU A 24 -0.89 -1.22 4.85
N LEU A 25 -1.84 -2.15 4.79
CA LEU A 25 -2.03 -3.02 3.63
C LEU A 25 -2.44 -2.24 2.39
N LEU A 26 -3.44 -1.35 2.50
CA LEU A 26 -3.88 -0.50 1.40
C LEU A 26 -2.76 0.41 0.92
N GLY A 27 -1.99 1.04 1.82
CA GLY A 27 -0.85 1.88 1.46
C GLY A 27 0.21 1.11 0.68
N HIS A 28 0.51 -0.12 1.09
CA HIS A 28 1.46 -0.98 0.37
C HIS A 28 0.95 -1.36 -1.03
N LEU A 29 -0.33 -1.73 -1.16
CA LEU A 29 -0.93 -2.10 -2.44
C LEU A 29 -1.01 -0.91 -3.41
N GLU A 30 -1.42 0.26 -2.93
CA GLU A 30 -1.49 1.49 -3.75
C GLU A 30 -0.10 1.93 -4.23
N LYS A 31 0.91 1.88 -3.37
CA LYS A 31 2.29 2.17 -3.75
C LYS A 31 2.78 1.22 -4.85
N LYS A 32 2.57 -0.07 -4.69
CA LYS A 32 2.96 -1.08 -5.68
C LYS A 32 2.26 -0.87 -7.03
N ARG A 33 0.97 -0.54 -6.99
CA ARG A 33 0.18 -0.23 -8.20
C ARG A 33 0.71 1.01 -8.92
N MET A 34 1.01 2.07 -8.17
CA MET A 34 1.60 3.29 -8.71
C MET A 34 2.95 2.99 -9.39
N GLU A 35 3.84 2.27 -8.72
CA GLU A 35 5.15 1.90 -9.29
C GLU A 35 4.99 1.07 -10.57
N GLN A 36 4.07 0.13 -10.63
CA GLN A 36 3.80 -0.67 -11.84
C GLN A 36 3.29 0.18 -13.01
N GLU A 37 2.42 1.14 -12.74
CA GLU A 37 1.90 2.03 -13.77
C GLU A 37 3.00 2.95 -14.34
N ILE A 38 3.85 3.48 -13.46
CA ILE A 38 4.98 4.32 -13.88
C ILE A 38 6.02 3.48 -14.64
N ASP A 39 6.33 2.28 -14.18
CA ASP A 39 7.22 1.36 -14.88
C ASP A 39 6.74 1.09 -16.31
N HIS A 40 5.44 0.88 -16.50
CA HIS A 40 4.87 0.68 -17.82
C HIS A 40 5.04 1.91 -18.72
N ARG A 41 4.82 3.12 -18.19
CA ARG A 41 5.05 4.37 -18.92
C ARG A 41 6.52 4.53 -19.33
N ILE A 42 7.46 4.25 -18.43
CA ILE A 42 8.90 4.28 -18.70
C ILE A 42 9.27 3.24 -19.76
N GLU A 43 8.74 2.04 -19.68
CA GLU A 43 8.99 0.98 -20.65
C GLU A 43 8.52 1.40 -22.05
N LEU A 44 7.35 2.03 -22.19
CA LEU A 44 6.87 2.55 -23.48
C LEU A 44 7.84 3.59 -24.04
N VAL A 45 8.30 4.54 -23.23
CA VAL A 45 9.28 5.55 -23.64
C VAL A 45 10.61 4.92 -24.04
N ALA A 46 11.11 3.95 -23.27
CA ALA A 46 12.35 3.23 -23.57
C ALA A 46 12.26 2.43 -24.87
N ARG A 47 11.16 1.71 -25.09
CA ARG A 47 10.92 0.95 -26.32
C ARG A 47 10.77 1.86 -27.55
N PHE A 48 10.09 2.99 -27.39
CA PHE A 48 9.98 3.99 -28.48
C PHE A 48 11.35 4.56 -28.84
N ALA A 49 12.17 4.93 -27.84
CA ALA A 49 13.54 5.39 -28.07
C ALA A 49 14.40 4.30 -28.76
N GLY A 50 14.27 3.03 -28.32
CA GLY A 50 14.94 1.89 -28.93
C GLY A 50 14.52 1.67 -30.40
N ALA A 51 13.21 1.67 -30.68
CA ALA A 51 12.66 1.54 -32.03
C ALA A 51 13.13 2.65 -32.95
N THR A 52 13.15 3.91 -32.47
CA THR A 52 13.69 5.05 -33.21
C THR A 52 15.14 4.83 -33.63
N ARG A 53 15.97 4.38 -32.69
CA ARG A 53 17.40 4.09 -32.97
C ARG A 53 17.59 2.96 -33.95
N GLU A 54 16.79 1.92 -33.81
CA GLU A 54 16.83 0.77 -34.71
C GLU A 54 16.42 1.18 -36.13
N TYR A 55 15.34 1.96 -36.25
CA TYR A 55 14.90 2.47 -37.55
C TYR A 55 15.97 3.34 -38.23
N VAL A 56 16.59 4.26 -37.46
CA VAL A 56 17.69 5.07 -38.02
C VAL A 56 18.87 4.20 -38.46
N ALA A 57 19.26 3.23 -37.64
CA ALA A 57 20.42 2.38 -37.92
C ALA A 57 20.19 1.41 -39.10
N LYS A 58 18.99 0.81 -39.20
CA LYS A 58 18.69 -0.23 -40.18
C LYS A 58 18.09 0.28 -41.48
N ASN A 59 17.37 1.42 -41.44
CA ASN A 59 16.62 1.92 -42.60
C ASN A 59 17.11 3.29 -43.06
N LEU A 60 17.12 4.30 -42.19
CA LEU A 60 17.38 5.67 -42.58
C LEU A 60 18.86 5.88 -42.99
N ARG A 61 19.79 5.40 -42.16
CA ARG A 61 21.24 5.51 -42.46
C ARG A 61 21.62 4.82 -43.78
N PRO A 62 21.27 3.56 -44.03
CA PRO A 62 21.58 2.91 -45.31
C PRO A 62 20.95 3.60 -46.53
N ALA A 63 19.73 4.15 -46.39
CA ALA A 63 19.10 4.91 -47.47
C ALA A 63 19.84 6.23 -47.75
N LEU A 64 20.24 6.95 -46.71
CA LEU A 64 21.02 8.18 -46.84
C LEU A 64 22.45 7.92 -47.37
N ASP A 65 23.06 6.76 -47.09
CA ASP A 65 24.38 6.39 -47.60
C ASP A 65 24.38 6.18 -49.13
N GLN A 66 23.20 5.86 -49.72
CA GLN A 66 23.05 5.73 -51.17
C GLN A 66 22.97 7.07 -51.89
N VAL A 67 22.44 8.11 -51.23
CA VAL A 67 22.17 9.42 -51.90
C VAL A 67 23.10 10.54 -51.42
N ALA A 68 23.72 10.42 -50.27
CA ALA A 68 24.60 11.41 -49.68
C ALA A 68 25.99 10.84 -49.43
N ARG A 69 27.03 11.41 -50.10
CA ARG A 69 28.44 11.02 -49.91
C ARG A 69 28.97 11.43 -48.54
N GLU A 70 28.42 12.52 -47.97
CA GLU A 70 28.83 13.02 -46.65
C GLU A 70 27.98 12.43 -45.52
N PHE A 71 28.56 12.43 -44.34
CA PHE A 71 27.84 12.02 -43.14
C PHE A 71 26.90 13.15 -42.69
N ILE A 72 25.59 12.91 -42.76
CA ILE A 72 24.54 13.83 -42.32
C ILE A 72 24.19 13.47 -40.89
N LEU A 73 24.61 14.31 -39.92
CA LEU A 73 24.42 14.04 -38.48
C LEU A 73 22.94 13.89 -38.12
N GLU A 74 22.07 14.73 -38.70
CA GLU A 74 20.64 14.80 -38.47
C GLU A 74 19.87 13.56 -38.95
N GLY A 75 20.44 12.73 -39.78
CA GLY A 75 19.79 11.54 -40.31
C GLY A 75 20.55 10.24 -40.06
N LYS A 76 21.89 10.30 -39.98
CA LYS A 76 22.73 9.09 -39.84
C LYS A 76 23.09 8.78 -38.40
N SER A 77 23.00 9.75 -37.47
CA SER A 77 23.24 9.51 -36.02
C SER A 77 21.97 9.16 -35.29
N SER A 78 21.82 7.90 -34.88
CA SER A 78 20.64 7.45 -34.15
C SER A 78 20.47 8.14 -32.81
N SER A 79 21.57 8.50 -32.14
CA SER A 79 21.51 9.27 -30.87
C SER A 79 21.01 10.69 -31.11
N TYR A 80 21.53 11.38 -32.15
CA TYR A 80 21.10 12.73 -32.49
C TYR A 80 19.61 12.78 -32.86
N VAL A 81 19.15 11.88 -33.75
CA VAL A 81 17.75 11.77 -34.14
C VAL A 81 16.84 11.50 -32.95
N THR A 82 17.21 10.55 -32.10
CA THR A 82 16.42 10.21 -30.91
C THR A 82 16.30 11.41 -29.96
N ASN A 83 17.39 12.10 -29.66
CA ASN A 83 17.35 13.30 -28.82
C ASN A 83 16.53 14.43 -29.47
N GLY A 84 16.61 14.61 -30.80
CA GLY A 84 15.79 15.56 -31.53
C GLY A 84 14.29 15.25 -31.39
N ILE A 85 13.90 13.98 -31.57
CA ILE A 85 12.50 13.54 -31.37
C ILE A 85 12.04 13.80 -29.95
N PHE A 86 12.86 13.51 -28.95
CA PHE A 86 12.53 13.84 -27.55
C PHE A 86 12.46 15.34 -27.29
N GLY A 87 13.23 16.16 -28.01
CA GLY A 87 13.09 17.62 -27.99
C GLY A 87 11.69 18.08 -28.44
N TYR A 88 11.13 17.46 -29.48
CA TYR A 88 9.74 17.72 -29.91
C TYR A 88 8.71 17.14 -28.92
N PHE A 89 8.92 15.93 -28.43
CA PHE A 89 8.07 15.30 -27.43
C PHE A 89 7.96 16.17 -26.15
N ASN A 90 9.04 16.72 -25.67
CA ASN A 90 9.09 17.54 -24.48
C ASN A 90 8.36 18.89 -24.61
N ARG A 91 7.98 19.32 -25.83
CA ARG A 91 7.09 20.49 -26.00
C ARG A 91 5.67 20.21 -25.47
N HIS A 92 5.25 18.95 -25.51
CA HIS A 92 3.93 18.50 -25.04
C HIS A 92 4.00 17.89 -23.63
N PHE A 93 5.15 17.30 -23.29
CA PHE A 93 5.40 16.63 -21.99
C PHE A 93 6.72 17.16 -21.40
N PRO A 94 6.74 18.43 -20.92
CA PRO A 94 7.98 19.11 -20.52
C PRO A 94 8.65 18.47 -19.30
N ASP A 95 7.88 17.76 -18.49
CA ASP A 95 8.36 17.14 -17.26
C ASP A 95 8.96 15.74 -17.47
N TYR A 96 8.75 15.12 -18.66
CA TYR A 96 9.40 13.87 -19.00
C TYR A 96 10.85 14.14 -19.40
N ARG A 97 11.79 13.39 -18.83
CA ARG A 97 13.21 13.54 -19.16
C ARG A 97 13.74 12.26 -19.78
N TYR A 98 14.30 12.38 -20.94
CA TYR A 98 15.08 11.35 -21.61
C TYR A 98 16.49 11.86 -21.79
N ARG A 99 17.48 11.14 -21.27
CA ARG A 99 18.90 11.46 -21.44
C ARG A 99 19.71 10.20 -21.72
N GLN A 100 20.79 10.39 -22.44
CA GLN A 100 21.82 9.36 -22.63
C GLN A 100 23.19 9.95 -22.27
N PRO A 101 23.44 10.15 -20.96
CA PRO A 101 24.70 10.69 -20.48
C PRO A 101 25.84 9.69 -20.63
N ALA A 102 27.04 10.20 -20.91
CA ALA A 102 28.28 9.44 -20.93
C ALA A 102 29.36 10.13 -20.08
N LEU A 103 30.38 9.38 -19.66
CA LEU A 103 31.51 9.93 -18.88
C LEU A 103 32.37 10.89 -19.69
N ALA A 104 32.55 10.57 -20.98
CA ALA A 104 33.29 11.36 -21.95
C ALA A 104 32.53 11.37 -23.27
N PRO A 105 31.43 12.15 -23.42
CA PRO A 105 30.60 12.18 -24.63
C PRO A 105 31.26 13.01 -25.75
N LEU A 106 30.89 12.74 -27.00
CA LEU A 106 31.20 13.63 -28.13
C LEU A 106 30.51 14.99 -27.97
N ASN A 107 29.18 14.97 -27.70
CA ASN A 107 28.43 16.18 -27.46
C ASN A 107 28.54 16.57 -25.96
N PRO A 108 29.12 17.72 -25.61
CA PRO A 108 29.30 18.15 -24.21
C PRO A 108 27.98 18.23 -23.41
N THR A 109 26.84 18.47 -24.10
CA THR A 109 25.53 18.52 -23.42
C THR A 109 25.10 17.17 -22.83
N HIS A 110 25.74 16.09 -23.27
CA HIS A 110 25.51 14.73 -22.75
C HIS A 110 26.49 14.33 -21.66
N LEU A 111 27.31 15.27 -21.14
CA LEU A 111 28.18 14.97 -20.00
C LEU A 111 27.34 14.53 -18.81
N ALA A 112 27.74 13.42 -18.21
CA ALA A 112 27.03 12.82 -17.08
C ALA A 112 27.13 13.72 -15.83
N SER A 113 26.00 14.05 -15.23
CA SER A 113 25.89 14.67 -13.90
C SER A 113 26.47 13.74 -12.82
N PRO A 114 26.73 14.21 -11.59
CA PRO A 114 27.19 13.35 -10.50
C PRO A 114 26.28 12.12 -10.27
N PHE A 115 24.97 12.30 -10.33
CA PHE A 115 23.99 11.23 -10.22
C PHE A 115 24.10 10.22 -11.38
N GLU A 116 24.17 10.69 -12.61
CA GLU A 116 24.27 9.84 -13.80
C GLU A 116 25.61 9.11 -13.87
N ARG A 117 26.70 9.71 -13.38
CA ARG A 117 28.02 9.03 -13.23
C ARG A 117 27.94 7.87 -12.27
N ASP A 118 27.26 8.01 -11.14
CA ASP A 118 27.07 6.92 -10.19
C ASP A 118 26.31 5.73 -10.85
N LEU A 119 25.25 6.01 -11.60
CA LEU A 119 24.52 4.99 -12.34
C LEU A 119 25.40 4.24 -13.33
N ILE A 120 26.18 4.97 -14.14
CA ILE A 120 27.09 4.37 -15.12
C ILE A 120 28.15 3.50 -14.41
N LYS A 121 28.73 4.00 -13.31
CA LYS A 121 29.72 3.27 -12.52
C LYS A 121 29.16 1.97 -11.95
N ARG A 122 27.95 1.99 -11.38
CA ARG A 122 27.27 0.79 -10.87
C ARG A 122 27.04 -0.26 -11.95
N PHE A 123 26.70 0.15 -13.17
CA PHE A 123 26.60 -0.78 -14.32
C PHE A 123 27.98 -1.32 -14.73
N GLN A 124 29.05 -0.53 -14.63
CA GLN A 124 30.39 -0.98 -14.93
C GLN A 124 30.92 -1.98 -13.90
N GLU A 125 30.58 -1.78 -12.63
CA GLU A 125 30.98 -2.65 -11.51
C GLU A 125 30.19 -3.96 -11.51
N ASN A 126 28.95 -3.97 -11.97
CA ASN A 126 28.10 -5.17 -12.01
C ASN A 126 27.41 -5.32 -13.36
N SER A 127 28.01 -6.10 -14.24
CA SER A 127 27.52 -6.37 -15.60
C SER A 127 26.22 -7.20 -15.63
N ALA A 128 25.77 -7.78 -14.52
CA ALA A 128 24.49 -8.47 -14.43
C ALA A 128 23.31 -7.51 -14.29
N LEU A 129 23.56 -6.22 -13.93
CA LEU A 129 22.53 -5.22 -13.84
C LEU A 129 22.03 -4.82 -15.23
N THR A 130 20.77 -5.07 -15.49
CA THR A 130 20.07 -4.67 -16.75
C THR A 130 19.26 -3.39 -16.59
N VAL A 131 18.89 -3.03 -15.35
CA VAL A 131 18.14 -1.82 -15.03
C VAL A 131 18.43 -1.39 -13.60
N ILE A 132 18.52 -0.06 -13.37
CA ILE A 132 18.53 0.53 -12.04
C ILE A 132 17.34 1.48 -11.96
N LYS A 133 16.49 1.30 -10.93
CA LYS A 133 15.30 2.10 -10.69
C LYS A 133 15.38 2.80 -9.34
N GLY A 134 14.68 3.92 -9.22
CA GLY A 134 14.61 4.63 -7.95
C GLY A 134 13.91 5.97 -8.05
N TYR A 135 14.03 6.73 -6.98
CA TYR A 135 13.44 8.06 -6.87
C TYR A 135 14.56 9.10 -6.83
N GLN A 136 14.32 10.22 -7.48
CA GLN A 136 15.23 11.37 -7.46
C GLN A 136 14.43 12.64 -7.28
N LYS A 137 14.90 13.55 -6.40
CA LYS A 137 14.33 14.89 -6.28
C LYS A 137 15.18 15.86 -7.10
N VAL A 138 14.56 16.55 -8.06
CA VAL A 138 15.20 17.52 -8.94
C VAL A 138 14.33 18.77 -8.97
N ASP A 139 14.90 19.93 -8.68
CA ASP A 139 14.19 21.22 -8.70
C ASP A 139 12.88 21.25 -7.89
N GLY A 140 12.88 20.55 -6.75
CA GLY A 140 11.72 20.46 -5.86
C GLY A 140 10.71 19.37 -6.20
N ARG A 141 10.74 18.82 -7.41
CA ARG A 141 9.85 17.75 -7.88
C ARG A 141 10.43 16.36 -7.64
N ILE A 142 9.58 15.37 -7.45
CA ILE A 142 9.97 13.98 -7.28
C ILE A 142 9.81 13.25 -8.62
N TYR A 143 10.89 12.63 -9.06
CA TYR A 143 10.93 11.81 -10.26
C TYR A 143 11.15 10.34 -9.89
N TYR A 144 10.42 9.47 -10.53
CA TYR A 144 10.78 8.07 -10.60
C TYR A 144 11.63 7.85 -11.85
N TYR A 145 12.76 7.15 -11.73
CA TYR A 145 13.65 6.92 -12.85
C TYR A 145 13.91 5.44 -13.10
N SER A 146 14.16 5.13 -14.37
CA SER A 146 14.79 3.88 -14.79
C SER A 146 16.00 4.20 -15.66
N ALA A 147 17.12 3.60 -15.31
CA ALA A 147 18.37 3.69 -16.05
C ALA A 147 18.69 2.33 -16.67
N PHE A 148 19.14 2.33 -17.92
CA PHE A 148 19.51 1.13 -18.69
C PHE A 148 20.96 1.28 -19.17
N PRO A 149 21.82 0.25 -19.07
CA PRO A 149 23.20 0.34 -19.51
C PRO A 149 23.28 0.42 -21.04
N VAL A 150 24.19 1.21 -21.55
CA VAL A 150 24.54 1.28 -22.97
C VAL A 150 25.93 0.70 -23.13
N VAL A 151 25.99 -0.47 -23.78
CA VAL A 151 27.25 -1.19 -24.03
C VAL A 151 27.80 -0.77 -25.40
N MET A 152 29.10 -0.55 -25.47
CA MET A 152 29.80 -0.28 -26.72
C MET A 152 29.79 -1.53 -27.63
N GLU A 153 29.26 -1.39 -28.82
CA GLU A 153 29.22 -2.44 -29.85
C GLU A 153 30.15 -2.12 -31.03
N GLN A 154 30.51 -3.12 -31.83
CA GLN A 154 31.33 -2.93 -33.03
C GLN A 154 30.74 -1.86 -34.00
N LYS A 155 29.42 -1.82 -34.14
CA LYS A 155 28.71 -0.85 -34.96
C LYS A 155 28.85 0.62 -34.51
N CYS A 156 29.39 0.86 -33.30
CA CYS A 156 29.62 2.21 -32.75
C CYS A 156 31.01 2.75 -33.10
N LEU A 157 31.96 1.84 -33.48
CA LEU A 157 33.36 2.23 -33.76
C LEU A 157 33.54 3.26 -34.85
N PRO A 158 32.74 3.29 -35.96
CA PRO A 158 32.92 4.32 -36.99
C PRO A 158 32.80 5.77 -36.45
N CYS A 159 32.09 5.98 -35.30
CA CYS A 159 31.98 7.32 -34.73
C CYS A 159 32.71 7.48 -33.40
N HIS A 160 33.01 6.39 -32.70
CA HIS A 160 33.57 6.40 -31.34
C HIS A 160 34.88 5.60 -31.19
N GLY A 161 35.42 5.11 -32.30
CA GLY A 161 36.68 4.42 -32.34
C GLY A 161 37.88 5.40 -32.39
N ASN A 162 38.67 5.32 -33.45
CA ASN A 162 39.76 6.28 -33.67
C ASN A 162 39.22 7.57 -34.33
N PRO A 163 39.56 8.76 -33.81
CA PRO A 163 39.15 10.04 -34.41
C PRO A 163 39.48 10.18 -35.91
N VAL A 164 40.59 9.59 -36.37
CA VAL A 164 41.04 9.64 -37.75
C VAL A 164 40.04 8.99 -38.73
N ASP A 165 39.32 7.95 -38.20
CA ASP A 165 38.36 7.19 -39.00
C ASP A 165 36.93 7.75 -38.90
N ALA A 166 36.72 8.75 -38.03
CA ALA A 166 35.43 9.32 -37.77
C ALA A 166 34.97 10.27 -38.91
N PRO A 167 33.65 10.38 -39.14
CA PRO A 167 33.11 11.26 -40.17
C PRO A 167 33.52 12.72 -39.92
N ALA A 168 33.98 13.42 -40.96
CA ALA A 168 34.44 14.83 -40.88
C ALA A 168 33.34 15.76 -40.31
N ALA A 169 32.07 15.56 -40.70
CA ALA A 169 30.95 16.35 -40.17
C ALA A 169 30.78 16.21 -38.64
N LEU A 170 31.09 15.03 -38.09
CA LEU A 170 31.06 14.78 -36.64
C LEU A 170 32.23 15.49 -35.95
N LEU A 171 33.43 15.40 -36.50
CA LEU A 171 34.63 16.09 -36.01
C LEU A 171 34.49 17.62 -36.06
N ASN A 172 33.91 18.13 -37.15
CA ASN A 172 33.64 19.57 -37.27
C ASN A 172 32.60 20.06 -36.24
N SER A 173 31.65 19.21 -35.84
CA SER A 173 30.61 19.58 -34.90
C SER A 173 31.06 19.47 -33.42
N TYR A 174 31.95 18.52 -33.11
CA TYR A 174 32.24 18.15 -31.68
C TYR A 174 33.74 18.10 -31.35
N GLY A 175 34.64 18.24 -32.34
CA GLY A 175 36.08 18.14 -32.13
C GLY A 175 36.56 16.68 -31.94
N THR A 176 37.78 16.53 -31.46
CA THR A 176 38.49 15.25 -31.29
C THR A 176 38.79 14.89 -29.83
N ASP A 177 38.50 15.79 -28.89
CA ASP A 177 39.02 15.72 -27.52
C ASP A 177 38.28 14.70 -26.64
N SER A 178 37.05 14.31 -27.02
CA SER A 178 36.20 13.46 -26.18
C SER A 178 35.30 12.55 -27.04
N GLY A 179 34.87 11.41 -26.47
CA GLY A 179 33.91 10.52 -27.10
C GLY A 179 34.53 9.47 -28.05
N PHE A 180 35.84 9.32 -28.01
CA PHE A 180 36.60 8.37 -28.84
C PHE A 180 37.27 7.28 -27.98
N HIS A 181 37.86 6.29 -28.68
CA HIS A 181 38.58 5.16 -28.06
C HIS A 181 37.77 4.36 -27.04
N TRP A 182 36.46 4.29 -27.23
CA TRP A 182 35.61 3.53 -26.32
C TRP A 182 35.79 2.03 -26.49
N PRO A 183 36.02 1.28 -25.40
CA PRO A 183 36.29 -0.14 -25.48
C PRO A 183 34.99 -0.93 -25.76
N VAL A 184 35.03 -1.78 -26.81
CA VAL A 184 33.92 -2.66 -27.16
C VAL A 184 33.62 -3.62 -26.00
N GLY A 185 32.33 -3.89 -25.75
CA GLY A 185 31.85 -4.75 -24.67
C GLY A 185 31.82 -4.10 -23.29
N LYS A 186 32.19 -2.83 -23.17
CA LYS A 186 32.08 -2.09 -21.90
C LYS A 186 30.88 -1.16 -21.88
N VAL A 187 30.34 -0.93 -20.67
CA VAL A 187 29.32 0.09 -20.47
C VAL A 187 29.95 1.48 -20.55
N ILE A 188 29.49 2.28 -21.50
CA ILE A 188 30.03 3.61 -21.82
C ILE A 188 29.09 4.74 -21.43
N SER A 189 27.81 4.44 -21.28
CA SER A 189 26.73 5.39 -21.08
C SER A 189 25.57 4.68 -20.37
N ALA A 190 24.57 5.43 -19.95
CA ALA A 190 23.27 4.90 -19.54
C ALA A 190 22.14 5.65 -20.25
N THR A 191 21.08 4.97 -20.62
CA THR A 191 19.82 5.62 -20.99
C THR A 191 19.03 5.86 -19.71
N VAL A 192 18.80 7.10 -19.36
CA VAL A 192 18.07 7.52 -18.15
C VAL A 192 16.75 8.15 -18.55
N ILE A 193 15.65 7.56 -18.09
CA ILE A 193 14.30 8.06 -18.29
C ILE A 193 13.73 8.41 -16.93
N GLN A 194 13.21 9.64 -16.80
CA GLN A 194 12.64 10.16 -15.57
C GLN A 194 11.21 10.64 -15.83
N VAL A 195 10.29 10.23 -14.98
CA VAL A 195 8.88 10.61 -15.04
C VAL A 195 8.51 11.30 -13.73
N PRO A 196 7.91 12.49 -13.76
CA PRO A 196 7.44 13.15 -12.54
C PRO A 196 6.31 12.32 -11.92
N ILE A 197 6.27 12.28 -10.59
CA ILE A 197 5.31 11.47 -9.83
C ILE A 197 4.59 12.23 -8.74
N ASP A 198 4.73 13.55 -8.69
CA ASP A 198 4.09 14.37 -7.66
C ASP A 198 2.56 14.23 -7.70
N ASP A 199 1.98 14.27 -8.90
CA ASP A 199 0.54 14.12 -9.09
C ASP A 199 0.05 12.70 -8.76
N GLU A 200 0.84 11.69 -9.10
CA GLU A 200 0.57 10.28 -8.77
C GLU A 200 0.61 10.06 -7.24
N ILE A 201 1.57 10.66 -6.56
CA ILE A 201 1.66 10.63 -5.10
C ILE A 201 0.45 11.32 -4.48
N ALA A 202 0.08 12.51 -4.96
CA ALA A 202 -1.08 13.24 -4.47
C ALA A 202 -2.38 12.44 -4.70
N ALA A 203 -2.57 11.86 -5.89
CA ALA A 203 -3.71 11.02 -6.21
C ALA A 203 -3.74 9.74 -5.37
N MET A 204 -2.58 9.12 -5.12
CA MET A 204 -2.46 7.97 -4.22
C MET A 204 -2.90 8.33 -2.80
N HIS A 205 -2.43 9.44 -2.26
CA HIS A 205 -2.83 9.90 -0.93
C HIS A 205 -4.33 10.20 -0.87
N ALA A 206 -4.89 10.87 -1.88
CA ALA A 206 -6.32 11.15 -1.94
C ALA A 206 -7.17 9.86 -1.91
N ARG A 207 -6.82 8.87 -2.73
CA ARG A 207 -7.49 7.54 -2.72
C ARG A 207 -7.33 6.84 -1.37
N TYR A 208 -6.15 6.88 -0.79
CA TYR A 208 -5.87 6.29 0.51
C TYR A 208 -6.75 6.90 1.61
N TYR A 209 -6.89 8.24 1.67
CA TYR A 209 -7.75 8.90 2.65
C TYR A 209 -9.23 8.57 2.44
N VAL A 210 -9.70 8.53 1.19
CA VAL A 210 -11.09 8.16 0.89
C VAL A 210 -11.38 6.72 1.30
N LEU A 211 -10.56 5.77 0.87
CA LEU A 211 -10.75 4.34 1.20
C LEU A 211 -10.62 4.09 2.71
N GLY A 212 -9.62 4.70 3.35
CA GLY A 212 -9.44 4.61 4.80
C GLY A 212 -10.61 5.21 5.57
N GLY A 213 -11.09 6.37 5.15
CA GLY A 213 -12.28 7.02 5.73
C GLY A 213 -13.54 6.16 5.59
N CYS A 214 -13.80 5.62 4.42
CA CYS A 214 -14.91 4.69 4.19
C CYS A 214 -14.81 3.44 5.07
N ALA A 215 -13.63 2.85 5.18
CA ALA A 215 -13.40 1.67 6.02
C ALA A 215 -13.64 1.98 7.51
N LEU A 216 -13.19 3.14 8.00
CA LEU A 216 -13.44 3.59 9.37
C LEU A 216 -14.94 3.82 9.65
N LEU A 217 -15.66 4.44 8.72
CA LEU A 217 -17.10 4.66 8.86
C LEU A 217 -17.87 3.34 8.90
N LEU A 218 -17.55 2.40 8.01
CA LEU A 218 -18.17 1.08 8.01
C LEU A 218 -17.87 0.31 9.31
N LEU A 219 -16.63 0.32 9.75
CA LEU A 219 -16.25 -0.33 11.01
C LEU A 219 -16.99 0.30 12.20
N SER A 220 -17.04 1.62 12.28
CA SER A 220 -17.75 2.34 13.35
C SER A 220 -19.25 2.02 13.34
N PHE A 221 -19.86 1.94 12.15
CA PHE A 221 -21.25 1.53 12.00
C PHE A 221 -21.50 0.10 12.51
N PHE A 222 -20.67 -0.86 12.08
CA PHE A 222 -20.81 -2.25 12.53
C PHE A 222 -20.59 -2.41 14.02
N LEU A 223 -19.60 -1.71 14.58
CA LEU A 223 -19.34 -1.73 16.03
C LEU A 223 -20.51 -1.10 16.82
N GLY A 224 -21.03 0.03 16.33
CA GLY A 224 -22.20 0.67 16.93
C GLY A 224 -23.44 -0.22 16.89
N LEU A 225 -23.69 -0.85 15.74
CA LEU A 225 -24.80 -1.81 15.60
C LEU A 225 -24.62 -3.02 16.52
N HIS A 226 -23.42 -3.59 16.57
CA HIS A 226 -23.11 -4.70 17.47
C HIS A 226 -23.30 -4.31 18.94
N GLN A 227 -22.78 -3.15 19.37
CA GLN A 227 -22.97 -2.61 20.71
C GLN A 227 -24.46 -2.41 21.05
N PHE A 228 -25.23 -1.87 20.12
CA PHE A 228 -26.67 -1.68 20.28
C PHE A 228 -27.41 -3.00 20.48
N LEU A 229 -27.13 -3.98 19.62
CA LEU A 229 -27.75 -5.30 19.69
C LEU A 229 -27.35 -6.06 20.97
N PHE A 230 -26.06 -6.00 21.34
CA PHE A 230 -25.56 -6.63 22.57
C PHE A 230 -26.18 -6.01 23.82
N HIS A 231 -26.24 -4.67 23.87
CA HIS A 231 -26.89 -3.98 24.99
C HIS A 231 -28.37 -4.35 25.11
N ARG A 232 -29.10 -4.35 23.99
CA ARG A 232 -30.53 -4.65 23.94
C ARG A 232 -30.81 -6.13 24.32
N SER A 233 -30.06 -7.06 23.77
CA SER A 233 -30.32 -8.50 23.88
C SER A 233 -29.75 -9.12 25.15
N PHE A 234 -28.59 -8.66 25.59
CA PHE A 234 -27.86 -9.26 26.70
C PHE A 234 -27.89 -8.42 27.97
N ILE A 235 -27.34 -7.18 27.92
CA ILE A 235 -27.16 -6.36 29.11
C ILE A 235 -28.48 -6.01 29.78
N ARG A 236 -29.47 -5.55 29.00
CA ARG A 236 -30.77 -5.17 29.54
C ARG A 236 -31.51 -6.34 30.21
N ARG A 237 -31.44 -7.53 29.63
CA ARG A 237 -32.06 -8.74 30.20
C ARG A 237 -31.34 -9.19 31.49
N LEU A 238 -30.01 -9.19 31.45
CA LEU A 238 -29.20 -9.55 32.62
C LEU A 238 -29.43 -8.60 33.80
N SER A 239 -29.47 -7.27 33.52
CA SER A 239 -29.71 -6.28 34.59
C SER A 239 -31.13 -6.37 35.17
N LEU A 240 -32.14 -6.73 34.38
CA LEU A 240 -33.49 -7.00 34.87
C LEU A 240 -33.52 -8.23 35.77
N MET A 241 -32.86 -9.33 35.36
CA MET A 241 -32.77 -10.56 36.16
C MET A 241 -32.06 -10.30 37.51
N THR A 242 -30.94 -9.58 37.51
CA THR A 242 -30.22 -9.25 38.73
C THR A 242 -31.04 -8.34 39.65
N ALA A 243 -31.75 -7.34 39.09
CA ALA A 243 -32.61 -6.44 39.89
C ALA A 243 -33.80 -7.18 40.55
N ILE A 244 -34.40 -8.16 39.85
CA ILE A 244 -35.46 -9.01 40.43
C ILE A 244 -34.90 -9.89 41.52
N MET A 245 -33.73 -10.50 41.31
CA MET A 245 -33.10 -11.36 42.34
C MET A 245 -32.67 -10.58 43.58
N ASP A 246 -32.15 -9.38 43.44
CA ASP A 246 -31.74 -8.50 44.54
C ASP A 246 -32.96 -8.09 45.41
N ARG A 247 -34.10 -7.80 44.79
CA ARG A 247 -35.35 -7.49 45.51
C ARG A 247 -35.92 -8.68 46.32
N GLN A 248 -35.62 -9.91 45.92
CA GLN A 248 -36.10 -11.12 46.56
C GLN A 248 -35.33 -11.45 47.87
N GLY A 249 -34.19 -10.78 48.14
CA GLY A 249 -33.40 -10.97 49.38
C GLY A 249 -33.95 -10.23 50.59
N GLY A 250 -35.02 -9.42 50.51
CA GLY A 250 -35.63 -8.68 51.61
C GLY A 250 -36.74 -9.45 52.31
N GLU A 251 -36.85 -9.30 53.66
CA GLU A 251 -37.95 -9.89 54.45
C GLU A 251 -39.33 -9.39 53.93
N GLY A 252 -40.22 -10.32 53.58
CA GLY A 252 -41.58 -10.02 53.12
C GLY A 252 -41.71 -9.75 51.62
N SER A 253 -40.68 -9.98 50.82
CA SER A 253 -40.75 -9.75 49.37
C SER A 253 -41.62 -10.79 48.65
N VAL A 254 -42.47 -10.26 47.73
CA VAL A 254 -43.22 -11.11 46.79
C VAL A 254 -42.21 -11.77 45.82
N VAL A 255 -42.22 -13.11 45.77
CA VAL A 255 -41.34 -13.86 44.85
C VAL A 255 -41.79 -13.63 43.44
N GLU A 256 -41.08 -12.73 42.73
CA GLU A 256 -41.32 -12.42 41.33
C GLU A 256 -40.56 -13.41 40.43
N ARG A 257 -41.22 -13.93 39.39
CA ARG A 257 -40.62 -14.90 38.49
C ARG A 257 -39.69 -14.17 37.51
N LEU A 258 -38.46 -14.68 37.29
CA LEU A 258 -37.55 -14.17 36.30
C LEU A 258 -38.12 -14.37 34.87
N PRO A 259 -37.96 -13.39 33.96
CA PRO A 259 -38.43 -13.53 32.58
C PRO A 259 -37.63 -14.65 31.88
N ASP A 260 -38.32 -15.71 31.44
CA ASP A 260 -37.72 -16.92 30.88
C ASP A 260 -38.12 -17.18 29.41
N GLU A 261 -38.62 -16.14 28.70
CA GLU A 261 -39.17 -16.22 27.34
C GLU A 261 -38.12 -16.47 26.24
N GLY A 262 -36.80 -16.42 26.53
CA GLY A 262 -35.75 -16.65 25.56
C GLY A 262 -35.37 -18.12 25.38
N ALA A 263 -35.08 -18.51 24.14
CA ALA A 263 -34.51 -19.83 23.80
C ALA A 263 -32.97 -19.87 23.93
N ASP A 264 -32.36 -18.77 24.36
CA ASP A 264 -30.92 -18.59 24.53
C ASP A 264 -30.43 -19.01 25.94
N GLU A 265 -29.12 -18.87 26.19
CA GLU A 265 -28.46 -19.23 27.45
C GLU A 265 -29.03 -18.45 28.65
N LEU A 266 -29.43 -17.18 28.44
CA LEU A 266 -30.07 -16.37 29.48
C LEU A 266 -31.47 -16.90 29.83
N GLY A 267 -32.24 -17.33 28.85
CA GLY A 267 -33.54 -17.98 29.08
C GLY A 267 -33.36 -19.32 29.80
N LEU A 268 -32.33 -20.11 29.47
CA LEU A 268 -32.01 -21.33 30.19
C LEU A 268 -31.63 -21.05 31.66
N LEU A 269 -30.80 -20.04 31.89
CA LEU A 269 -30.42 -19.60 33.25
C LEU A 269 -31.65 -19.13 34.02
N ALA A 270 -32.55 -18.33 33.42
CA ALA A 270 -33.76 -17.86 34.05
C ALA A 270 -34.68 -19.03 34.48
N ARG A 271 -34.85 -20.03 33.61
CA ARG A 271 -35.64 -21.25 33.94
C ARG A 271 -35.01 -22.02 35.10
N SER A 272 -33.70 -22.19 35.11
CA SER A 272 -32.98 -22.87 36.19
C SER A 272 -33.14 -22.14 37.53
N CYS A 273 -32.94 -20.80 37.53
CA CYS A 273 -33.16 -19.98 38.72
C CYS A 273 -34.62 -20.05 39.19
N ASN A 274 -35.60 -19.93 38.32
CA ASN A 274 -37.02 -20.04 38.65
C ASN A 274 -37.36 -21.39 39.34
N ARG A 275 -36.79 -22.49 38.84
CA ARG A 275 -36.93 -23.82 39.43
C ARG A 275 -36.37 -23.89 40.84
N THR A 276 -35.17 -23.35 41.06
CA THR A 276 -34.52 -23.31 42.37
C THR A 276 -35.32 -22.46 43.37
N ILE A 277 -35.82 -21.29 42.94
CA ILE A 277 -36.66 -20.40 43.72
C ILE A 277 -37.95 -21.15 44.17
N GLN A 278 -38.56 -21.87 43.25
CA GLN A 278 -39.79 -22.68 43.55
C GLN A 278 -39.47 -23.78 44.57
N GLN A 279 -38.39 -24.53 44.44
CA GLN A 279 -37.98 -25.56 45.41
C GLN A 279 -37.72 -24.99 46.81
N LEU A 280 -37.02 -23.84 46.87
CA LEU A 280 -36.80 -23.17 48.17
C LEU A 280 -38.08 -22.71 48.82
N ARG A 281 -39.04 -22.19 48.02
CA ARG A 281 -40.37 -21.80 48.50
C ARG A 281 -41.15 -22.97 49.09
N GLU A 282 -41.18 -24.09 48.35
CA GLU A 282 -41.85 -25.33 48.84
C GLU A 282 -41.21 -25.85 50.11
N ALA A 283 -39.86 -25.84 50.21
CA ALA A 283 -39.14 -26.25 51.41
C ALA A 283 -39.43 -25.31 52.62
N ASN A 284 -39.49 -24.00 52.40
CA ASN A 284 -39.85 -23.05 53.46
C ASN A 284 -41.30 -23.25 53.96
N LEU A 285 -42.24 -23.44 53.03
CA LEU A 285 -43.63 -23.73 53.43
C LEU A 285 -43.77 -25.01 54.22
N GLU A 286 -43.01 -26.06 53.91
CA GLU A 286 -42.95 -27.27 54.69
C GLU A 286 -42.38 -27.07 56.12
N LEU A 287 -41.30 -26.27 56.19
CA LEU A 287 -40.70 -25.90 57.49
C LEU A 287 -41.67 -25.12 58.36
N GLU A 288 -42.37 -24.12 57.77
CA GLU A 288 -43.40 -23.39 58.50
C GLU A 288 -44.54 -24.27 59.01
N ARG A 289 -45.00 -25.22 58.19
CA ARG A 289 -46.02 -26.19 58.59
C ARG A 289 -45.54 -27.08 59.73
N LYS A 290 -44.27 -27.54 59.72
CA LYS A 290 -43.68 -28.34 60.78
C LYS A 290 -43.53 -27.49 62.07
N ALA A 291 -43.06 -26.25 61.97
CA ALA A 291 -42.95 -25.36 63.13
C ALA A 291 -44.33 -25.09 63.76
N ARG A 292 -45.36 -24.82 62.97
CA ARG A 292 -46.75 -24.66 63.51
C ARG A 292 -47.28 -25.93 64.19
N ARG A 293 -46.94 -27.11 63.66
CA ARG A 293 -47.33 -28.40 64.33
C ARG A 293 -46.62 -28.58 65.62
N VAL A 294 -45.36 -28.28 65.75
CA VAL A 294 -44.58 -28.33 67.00
C VAL A 294 -45.14 -27.34 68.06
N ALA A 295 -45.37 -26.10 67.65
CA ALA A 295 -45.96 -25.07 68.51
C ALA A 295 -47.38 -25.45 69.02
N ALA A 296 -48.17 -26.12 68.15
CA ALA A 296 -49.51 -26.62 68.57
C ALA A 296 -49.46 -27.85 69.50
N SER A 297 -48.41 -28.70 69.41
CA SER A 297 -48.21 -29.81 70.37
C SER A 297 -47.70 -29.33 71.72
N GLU A 298 -46.80 -28.32 71.76
CA GLU A 298 -46.33 -27.73 73.01
C GLU A 298 -47.41 -26.91 73.78
N GLY A 299 -48.35 -26.27 73.07
CA GLY A 299 -49.49 -25.55 73.64
C GLY A 299 -50.57 -26.47 74.24
N SER A 300 -50.66 -27.73 73.83
CA SER A 300 -51.62 -28.68 74.37
C SER A 300 -51.13 -29.35 75.71
N ASP A 301 -49.82 -29.32 75.96
CA ASP A 301 -49.25 -29.89 77.20
C ASP A 301 -49.29 -28.95 78.44
N VAL A 302 -49.63 -27.66 78.21
CA VAL A 302 -49.71 -26.65 79.28
C VAL A 302 -51.13 -26.49 79.88
N GLU A 303 -52.17 -27.12 79.26
CA GLU A 303 -53.54 -27.03 79.79
C GLU A 303 -53.95 -28.19 80.66
N PHE A 304 -53.00 -29.11 81.07
CA PHE A 304 -53.22 -30.21 82.03
C PHE A 304 -52.20 -30.25 83.17
N SER A 305 -52.02 -29.08 83.81
CA SER A 305 -51.30 -29.08 85.14
C SER A 305 -52.03 -28.22 86.12
#